data_1e0b4e7a9b5a0846f09701253ae40514
#
_entry.id   1e0b4e7a9b5a0846f09701253ae40514
#
_cell.length_a   1.000
_cell.length_b   1.000
_cell.length_c   1.000
_cell.angle_alpha   90.00
_cell.angle_beta   90.00
_cell.angle_gamma   90.00
#
_symmetry.space_group_name_H-M   'P 1'
#
loop_
_entity.id
_entity.type
_entity.pdbx_description
1 polymer ?
#
loop_
_entity_poly.entity_id
_entity_poly.type
_entity_poly.pdbx_seq_one_letter_code
_entity_poly.pdbx_strand_id
1 'polypeptide(L)'
;LMRSILGERAQMYCTGIGKAMLANMNDRSIDEYLTVHELKAFTENSITDKDVFRQELMRTRQRGYAIDDMEHEFGIKCVAMPIFDRNRNLYAAISISGLASHFTEEKMSEWAILLKKYVTKIESRL
;
A
#
# COMPACT_ATOMS: atom_id res chain seq x y z
N LEU A 1 10.79 16.48 6.28
CA LEU A 1 11.28 15.21 6.80
C LEU A 1 10.16 14.18 6.80
N MET A 2 10.48 12.98 6.32
CA MET A 2 9.56 11.86 6.43
C MET A 2 9.38 11.48 7.90
N ARG A 3 8.12 11.30 8.28
CA ARG A 3 7.79 10.87 9.62
C ARG A 3 7.55 9.35 9.64
N SER A 4 8.47 8.62 10.24
CA SER A 4 8.31 7.19 10.45
C SER A 4 8.77 6.86 11.86
N ILE A 5 7.83 6.48 12.71
CA ILE A 5 8.09 6.20 14.13
C ILE A 5 7.81 4.73 14.39
N LEU A 6 8.82 4.04 14.88
CA LEU A 6 8.73 2.62 15.21
C LEU A 6 7.63 2.40 16.26
N GLY A 7 6.75 1.44 15.99
CA GLY A 7 5.65 1.09 16.89
C GLY A 7 4.42 1.98 16.77
N GLU A 8 4.46 3.03 15.95
CA GLU A 8 3.30 3.88 15.72
C GLU A 8 2.30 3.18 14.78
N ARG A 9 1.02 3.34 15.08
CA ARG A 9 -0.04 2.84 14.19
C ARG A 9 -0.27 3.81 13.04
N ALA A 10 -0.40 3.27 11.83
CA ALA A 10 -0.76 4.04 10.65
C ALA A 10 -2.06 3.48 10.07
N GLN A 11 -2.84 4.35 9.42
CA GLN A 11 -4.08 3.93 8.79
C GLN A 11 -3.81 3.11 7.55
N MET A 12 -4.56 2.01 7.38
CA MET A 12 -4.36 1.13 6.22
C MET A 12 -4.84 1.78 4.91
N TYR A 13 -5.89 2.57 4.95
CA TYR A 13 -6.49 3.08 3.71
C TYR A 13 -5.67 4.16 3.00
N CYS A 14 -4.75 4.82 3.68
CA CYS A 14 -3.97 5.91 3.10
C CYS A 14 -2.45 5.65 3.11
N THR A 15 -2.02 4.44 3.43
CA THR A 15 -0.61 4.05 3.38
C THR A 15 -0.39 3.01 2.30
N GLY A 16 0.81 2.96 1.75
CA GLY A 16 1.15 1.96 0.74
C GLY A 16 1.05 0.55 1.28
N ILE A 17 1.65 0.30 2.44
CA ILE A 17 1.61 -1.02 3.09
C ILE A 17 0.16 -1.43 3.38
N GLY A 18 -0.63 -0.52 3.93
CA GLY A 18 -2.02 -0.81 4.25
C GLY A 18 -2.85 -1.15 3.01
N LYS A 19 -2.70 -0.37 1.94
CA LYS A 19 -3.42 -0.65 0.69
C LYS A 19 -2.95 -1.95 0.04
N ALA A 20 -1.64 -2.25 0.08
CA ALA A 20 -1.12 -3.51 -0.44
C ALA A 20 -1.70 -4.72 0.30
N MET A 21 -1.87 -4.61 1.61
CA MET A 21 -2.48 -5.66 2.41
C MET A 21 -3.98 -5.78 2.17
N LEU A 22 -4.72 -4.66 2.26
CA LEU A 22 -6.17 -4.65 2.04
C LEU A 22 -6.54 -5.18 0.67
N ALA A 23 -5.82 -4.79 -0.38
CA ALA A 23 -6.09 -5.22 -1.75
C ALA A 23 -6.01 -6.74 -1.93
N ASN A 24 -5.27 -7.42 -1.05
CA ASN A 24 -5.06 -8.86 -1.12
C ASN A 24 -5.85 -9.64 -0.06
N MET A 25 -6.76 -8.98 0.64
CA MET A 25 -7.72 -9.63 1.51
C MET A 25 -8.96 -10.03 0.70
N ASN A 26 -9.79 -10.93 1.27
CA ASN A 26 -11.04 -11.29 0.62
C ASN A 26 -12.06 -10.14 0.70
N ASP A 27 -13.08 -10.18 -0.15
CA ASP A 27 -14.08 -9.12 -0.24
C ASP A 27 -14.80 -8.88 1.08
N ARG A 28 -15.06 -9.94 1.83
CA ARG A 28 -15.72 -9.83 3.15
C ARG A 28 -14.87 -9.01 4.13
N SER A 29 -13.58 -9.28 4.18
CA SER A 29 -12.67 -8.54 5.07
C SER A 29 -12.56 -7.07 4.66
N ILE A 30 -12.55 -6.79 3.36
CA ILE A 30 -12.54 -5.41 2.84
C ILE A 30 -13.85 -4.70 3.25
N ASP A 31 -14.99 -5.35 3.08
CA ASP A 31 -16.28 -4.78 3.44
C ASP A 31 -16.38 -4.52 4.95
N GLU A 32 -15.91 -5.45 5.77
CA GLU A 32 -15.86 -5.28 7.22
C GLU A 32 -14.98 -4.08 7.61
N TYR A 33 -13.82 -3.96 6.98
CA TYR A 33 -12.92 -2.82 7.22
C TYR A 33 -13.62 -1.50 6.90
N LEU A 34 -14.26 -1.40 5.74
CA LEU A 34 -14.93 -0.20 5.29
C LEU A 34 -16.19 0.13 6.10
N THR A 35 -16.81 -0.87 6.73
CA THR A 35 -17.95 -0.65 7.62
C THR A 35 -17.50 0.00 8.93
N VAL A 36 -16.36 -0.41 9.45
CA VAL A 36 -15.85 0.04 10.75
C VAL A 36 -15.07 1.34 10.66
N HIS A 37 -14.37 1.56 9.55
CA HIS A 37 -13.45 2.69 9.40
C HIS A 37 -14.02 3.78 8.49
N GLU A 38 -13.95 5.02 8.95
CA GLU A 38 -14.21 6.18 8.12
C GLU A 38 -12.95 6.55 7.35
N LEU A 39 -13.10 6.86 6.06
CA LEU A 39 -12.00 7.29 5.22
C LEU A 39 -11.82 8.80 5.36
N LYS A 40 -10.95 9.21 6.26
CA LYS A 40 -10.67 10.62 6.53
C LYS A 40 -9.58 11.15 5.60
N ALA A 41 -9.68 12.41 5.25
CA ALA A 41 -8.67 13.08 4.45
C ALA A 41 -7.50 13.53 5.32
N PHE A 42 -6.29 13.10 4.97
CA PHE A 42 -5.04 13.62 5.53
C PHE A 42 -4.38 14.62 4.59
N THR A 43 -4.66 14.49 3.30
CA THR A 43 -4.19 15.38 2.24
C THR A 43 -5.31 15.56 1.23
N GLU A 44 -5.08 16.43 0.24
CA GLU A 44 -5.99 16.58 -0.90
C GLU A 44 -6.13 15.29 -1.72
N ASN A 45 -5.11 14.43 -1.68
CA ASN A 45 -5.08 13.19 -2.46
C ASN A 45 -5.67 12.00 -1.72
N SER A 46 -5.99 12.14 -0.44
CA SER A 46 -6.60 11.04 0.33
C SER A 46 -7.90 10.59 -0.31
N ILE A 47 -8.07 9.27 -0.41
CA ILE A 47 -9.30 8.69 -0.94
C ILE A 47 -10.30 8.64 0.20
N THR A 48 -11.44 9.33 0.05
CA THR A 48 -12.47 9.42 1.09
C THR A 48 -13.79 8.76 0.69
N ASP A 49 -13.95 8.40 -0.57
CA ASP A 49 -15.13 7.69 -1.07
C ASP A 49 -14.87 6.19 -1.09
N LYS A 50 -15.76 5.41 -0.47
CA LYS A 50 -15.58 3.97 -0.33
C LYS A 50 -15.61 3.23 -1.66
N ASP A 51 -16.42 3.66 -2.62
CA ASP A 51 -16.48 3.02 -3.93
C ASP A 51 -15.20 3.30 -4.73
N VAL A 52 -14.71 4.53 -4.68
CA VAL A 52 -13.43 4.90 -5.29
C VAL A 52 -12.29 4.10 -4.65
N PHE A 53 -12.34 3.91 -3.34
CA PHE A 53 -11.34 3.14 -2.62
C PHE A 53 -11.36 1.66 -3.03
N ARG A 54 -12.54 1.06 -3.19
CA ARG A 54 -12.64 -0.33 -3.69
C ARG A 54 -12.04 -0.46 -5.08
N GLN A 55 -12.25 0.50 -5.95
CA GLN A 55 -11.63 0.51 -7.29
C GLN A 55 -10.12 0.60 -7.21
N GLU A 56 -9.60 1.40 -6.29
CA GLU A 56 -8.16 1.50 -6.06
C GLU A 56 -7.58 0.18 -5.56
N LEU A 57 -8.26 -0.52 -4.67
CA LEU A 57 -7.85 -1.84 -4.21
C LEU A 57 -7.83 -2.86 -5.35
N MET A 58 -8.83 -2.83 -6.23
CA MET A 58 -8.85 -3.71 -7.41
C MET A 58 -7.66 -3.45 -8.32
N ARG A 59 -7.37 -2.19 -8.63
CA ARG A 59 -6.21 -1.82 -9.44
C ARG A 59 -4.91 -2.26 -8.78
N THR A 60 -4.80 -2.06 -7.47
CA THR A 60 -3.63 -2.46 -6.68
C THR A 60 -3.40 -3.97 -6.77
N ARG A 61 -4.46 -4.76 -6.60
CA ARG A 61 -4.38 -6.22 -6.70
C ARG A 61 -3.95 -6.67 -8.10
N GLN A 62 -4.55 -6.10 -9.13
CA GLN A 62 -4.22 -6.44 -10.52
C GLN A 62 -2.80 -6.05 -10.88
N ARG A 63 -2.35 -4.89 -10.43
CA ARG A 63 -1.01 -4.38 -10.70
C ARG A 63 0.06 -5.16 -9.92
N GLY A 64 -0.28 -5.67 -8.73
CA GLY A 64 0.63 -6.42 -7.86
C GLY A 64 1.35 -5.56 -6.83
N TYR A 65 1.12 -4.26 -6.81
CA TYR A 65 1.69 -3.36 -5.81
C TYR A 65 0.81 -2.14 -5.60
N ALA A 66 0.94 -1.54 -4.43
CA ALA A 66 0.21 -0.34 -4.06
C ALA A 66 1.05 0.91 -4.30
N ILE A 67 0.38 2.00 -4.59
CA ILE A 67 0.98 3.32 -4.70
C ILE A 67 0.30 4.22 -3.66
N ASP A 68 1.11 4.85 -2.81
CA ASP A 68 0.67 5.96 -1.98
C ASP A 68 1.12 7.25 -2.68
N ASP A 69 0.16 7.95 -3.30
CA ASP A 69 0.41 9.19 -4.02
C ASP A 69 0.10 10.39 -3.13
N MET A 70 0.96 10.64 -2.13
CA MET A 70 0.77 11.73 -1.16
C MET A 70 -0.59 11.64 -0.44
N GLU A 71 -1.09 10.44 -0.18
CA GLU A 71 -2.41 10.23 0.41
C GLU A 71 -2.39 10.33 1.93
N HIS A 72 -1.25 10.07 2.54
CA HIS A 72 -1.06 10.14 3.98
C HIS A 72 -0.32 11.42 4.38
N GLU A 73 0.70 11.78 3.64
CA GLU A 73 1.54 12.93 3.92
C GLU A 73 1.90 13.65 2.62
N PHE A 74 1.67 14.95 2.58
CA PHE A 74 2.03 15.77 1.41
C PHE A 74 3.53 15.68 1.16
N GLY A 75 3.91 15.53 -0.11
CA GLY A 75 5.31 15.49 -0.53
C GLY A 75 5.97 14.11 -0.41
N ILE A 76 5.27 13.12 0.15
CA ILE A 76 5.79 11.75 0.31
C ILE A 76 4.98 10.79 -0.55
N LYS A 77 5.68 9.99 -1.34
CA LYS A 77 5.11 8.89 -2.12
C LYS A 77 5.73 7.57 -1.68
N CYS A 78 5.01 6.49 -1.98
CA CYS A 78 5.40 5.15 -1.55
C CYS A 78 4.95 4.13 -2.59
N VAL A 79 5.77 3.11 -2.79
CA VAL A 79 5.41 1.90 -3.52
C VAL A 79 5.50 0.75 -2.53
N ALA A 80 4.46 -0.06 -2.42
CA ALA A 80 4.40 -1.15 -1.47
C ALA A 80 3.96 -2.45 -2.14
N MET A 81 4.45 -3.58 -1.64
CA MET A 81 4.17 -4.88 -2.22
C MET A 81 3.83 -5.88 -1.12
N PRO A 82 2.80 -6.71 -1.31
CA PRO A 82 2.45 -7.75 -0.35
C PRO A 82 3.47 -8.88 -0.38
N ILE A 83 3.59 -9.57 0.75
CA ILE A 83 4.41 -10.77 0.91
C ILE A 83 3.47 -11.90 1.33
N PHE A 84 3.52 -13.01 0.60
CA PHE A 84 2.69 -14.19 0.88
C PHE A 84 3.57 -15.33 1.39
N ASP A 85 3.00 -16.15 2.30
CA ASP A 85 3.67 -17.35 2.76
C ASP A 85 3.54 -18.50 1.74
N ARG A 86 4.05 -19.68 2.07
CA ARG A 86 4.00 -20.87 1.20
C ARG A 86 2.59 -21.29 0.84
N ASN A 87 1.64 -21.05 1.72
CA ASN A 87 0.23 -21.42 1.51
C ASN A 87 -0.54 -20.31 0.80
N ARG A 88 0.16 -19.29 0.30
CA ARG A 88 -0.41 -18.12 -0.37
C ARG A 88 -1.30 -17.29 0.54
N ASN A 89 -1.06 -17.34 1.85
CA ASN A 89 -1.68 -16.43 2.80
C ASN A 89 -0.90 -15.15 2.89
N LEU A 90 -1.61 -14.03 3.00
CA LEU A 90 -0.97 -12.73 3.19
C LEU A 90 -0.22 -12.73 4.53
N TYR A 91 1.07 -12.49 4.48
CA TYR A 91 1.96 -12.54 5.63
C TYR A 91 2.37 -11.15 6.11
N ALA A 92 2.75 -10.28 5.18
CA ALA A 92 3.28 -8.95 5.48
C ALA A 92 3.26 -8.09 4.22
N ALA A 93 3.84 -6.90 4.29
CA ALA A 93 4.12 -6.06 3.13
C ALA A 93 5.40 -5.28 3.38
N ILE A 94 6.06 -4.88 2.31
CA ILE A 94 7.22 -3.99 2.37
C ILE A 94 7.01 -2.81 1.45
N SER A 95 7.69 -1.71 1.71
CA SER A 95 7.54 -0.50 0.90
C SER A 95 8.86 0.24 0.73
N ILE A 96 8.90 1.05 -0.31
CA ILE A 96 9.90 2.08 -0.53
C ILE A 96 9.17 3.41 -0.48
N SER A 97 9.59 4.30 0.41
CA SER A 97 8.99 5.61 0.59
C SER A 97 10.05 6.69 0.41
N GLY A 98 9.65 7.85 -0.06
CA GLY A 98 10.56 8.96 -0.23
C GLY A 98 9.86 10.22 -0.71
N LEU A 99 10.66 11.24 -1.03
CA LEU A 99 10.16 12.50 -1.53
C LEU A 99 9.46 12.32 -2.87
N ALA A 100 8.31 12.96 -3.03
CA ALA A 100 7.51 12.87 -4.26
C ALA A 100 8.31 13.22 -5.52
N SER A 101 9.26 14.15 -5.41
CA SER A 101 10.11 14.55 -6.53
C SER A 101 11.00 13.42 -7.06
N HIS A 102 11.27 12.39 -6.24
CA HIS A 102 12.05 11.22 -6.62
C HIS A 102 11.17 10.05 -7.10
N PHE A 103 9.85 10.22 -7.10
CA PHE A 103 8.89 9.16 -7.44
C PHE A 103 8.09 9.53 -8.68
N THR A 104 8.78 9.79 -9.80
CA THR A 104 8.13 9.89 -11.12
C THR A 104 7.52 8.56 -11.49
N GLU A 105 6.61 8.53 -12.47
CA GLU A 105 6.00 7.26 -12.92
C GLU A 105 7.05 6.24 -13.32
N GLU A 106 8.09 6.69 -14.03
CA GLU A 106 9.20 5.84 -14.42
C GLU A 106 9.94 5.26 -13.21
N LYS A 107 10.24 6.11 -12.23
CA LYS A 107 10.91 5.68 -11.00
C LYS A 107 10.05 4.72 -10.19
N MET A 108 8.73 4.96 -10.12
CA MET A 108 7.84 4.07 -9.41
C MET A 108 7.82 2.67 -10.01
N SER A 109 7.85 2.57 -11.33
CA SER A 109 7.98 1.27 -12.02
C SER A 109 9.30 0.58 -11.69
N GLU A 110 10.40 1.33 -11.67
CA GLU A 110 11.71 0.80 -11.28
C GLU A 110 11.72 0.30 -9.84
N TRP A 111 11.13 1.07 -8.92
CA TRP A 111 11.03 0.69 -7.51
C TRP A 111 10.15 -0.57 -7.33
N ALA A 112 9.08 -0.70 -8.12
CA ALA A 112 8.24 -1.89 -8.08
C ALA A 112 9.00 -3.14 -8.52
N ILE A 113 9.82 -3.04 -9.58
CA ILE A 113 10.66 -4.14 -10.05
C ILE A 113 11.67 -4.53 -8.96
N LEU A 114 12.28 -3.54 -8.32
CA LEU A 114 13.24 -3.79 -7.24
C LEU A 114 12.57 -4.48 -6.04
N LEU A 115 11.40 -4.00 -5.64
CA LEU A 115 10.64 -4.62 -4.55
C LEU A 115 10.29 -6.07 -4.88
N LYS A 116 9.87 -6.36 -6.10
CA LYS A 116 9.52 -7.72 -6.52
C LYS A 116 10.70 -8.68 -6.35
N LYS A 117 11.89 -8.23 -6.66
CA LYS A 117 13.11 -9.00 -6.46
C LYS A 117 13.28 -9.39 -4.99
N TYR A 118 13.12 -8.43 -4.08
CA TYR A 118 13.28 -8.70 -2.65
C TYR A 118 12.12 -9.49 -2.05
N VAL A 119 10.90 -9.22 -2.49
CA VAL A 119 9.73 -10.01 -2.06
C VAL A 119 9.91 -11.48 -2.44
N THR A 120 10.36 -11.76 -3.65
CA THR A 120 10.63 -13.13 -4.09
C THR A 120 11.66 -13.82 -3.20
N LYS A 121 12.72 -13.12 -2.83
CA LYS A 121 13.74 -13.66 -1.92
C LYS A 121 13.17 -13.93 -0.52
N ILE A 122 12.37 -13.01 0.00
CA ILE A 122 11.74 -13.17 1.32
C ILE A 122 10.80 -14.37 1.30
N GLU A 123 9.92 -14.43 0.29
CA GLU A 123 8.94 -15.51 0.17
C GLU A 123 9.60 -16.89 0.07
N SER A 124 10.78 -16.95 -0.55
CA SER A 124 11.51 -18.22 -0.68
C SER A 124 11.99 -18.77 0.67
N ARG A 125 11.99 -17.95 1.71
CA ARG A 125 12.47 -18.31 3.06
C ARG A 125 11.34 -18.49 4.07
N LEU A 126 10.10 -18.32 3.63
CA LEU A 126 8.94 -18.48 4.51
C LEU A 126 8.39 -19.90 4.49
#